data_e6e04934c03cd247246584c470bbb70c
#
_entry.id   e6e04934c03cd247246584c470bbb70c
#
_cell.length_a   1.000
_cell.length_b   1.000
_cell.length_c   1.000
_cell.angle_alpha   90.00
_cell.angle_beta   90.00
_cell.angle_gamma   90.00
#
_symmetry.space_group_name_H-M   'P 1'
#
loop_
_entity.id
_entity.type
_entity.pdbx_description
1 polymer ?
#
loop_
_entity_poly.entity_id
_entity_poly.type
_entity_poly.pdbx_seq_one_letter_code
_entity_poly.pdbx_strand_id
1 'polypeptide(L)'
;MEFEAKSRSKPISARRESALSWHDVRGWIAQVEQHSELARIVAEVDPHEELGAVTLLATQQDKSPALLFEKLRGDTTNSRILINMLGASRERYALTVGLDPSATTPEMIQATRSIMNEPIPPVMIPKDQAPVNAVVLTGKDIDLTQFPVPTFWPGDGGPFIGTGDITFTVSPETGRINVGCYRQMLHGPKRVGLYCSPGKHGLLDREAWWARGEPCEVVAAYGIDPVLFMLAAQSFPADHSELDIAGGIMGRPIELTKAECVSLPIPANAEFVIEGVLRQGDVMPEGPLGEFTGYYGRERSPQPVIEVLAVHQRPAPIFTHALMARYPSCEIGAYYAIMRSARILDDLEHIGVPGVISAYSHPAAASGWGMVVVSMQQKYAGHSAQVLALTAQCPAAAYYTKWVIVVDEDVDPTNFNDVLWALSTRCHPSEDIDVLRNTWSTGLDPSRFPVEMRPYGSKVLINACKPHQHLKSFPQSTLLRRSVHDHVRERWTELGFTGPAPKMTVFHPEKS
;
A
#
# COMPACT_ATOMS: atom_id res chain seq x y z
N MET A 1 -36.04 -30.56 -6.73
CA MET A 1 -36.04 -29.75 -5.53
C MET A 1 -35.11 -28.56 -5.82
N GLU A 2 -35.76 -27.45 -6.14
CA GLU A 2 -35.09 -26.18 -6.44
C GLU A 2 -34.53 -25.61 -5.16
N PHE A 3 -33.20 -25.43 -5.13
CA PHE A 3 -32.54 -24.65 -4.08
C PHE A 3 -32.66 -23.16 -4.45
N GLU A 4 -33.63 -22.49 -3.85
CA GLU A 4 -33.67 -21.03 -3.84
C GLU A 4 -32.38 -20.49 -3.22
N ALA A 5 -31.60 -19.78 -4.02
CA ALA A 5 -30.50 -18.96 -3.60
C ALA A 5 -31.05 -17.74 -2.83
N LYS A 6 -31.22 -17.88 -1.52
CA LYS A 6 -31.58 -16.75 -0.66
C LYS A 6 -30.34 -16.01 -0.22
N SER A 7 -30.40 -14.71 -0.47
CA SER A 7 -29.56 -13.64 0.04
C SER A 7 -28.22 -13.45 -0.67
N ARG A 8 -28.27 -13.04 -1.90
CA ARG A 8 -27.32 -12.03 -2.36
C ARG A 8 -27.59 -10.77 -1.54
N SER A 9 -26.71 -10.42 -0.62
CA SER A 9 -26.65 -9.03 -0.13
C SER A 9 -26.67 -8.14 -1.39
N LYS A 10 -27.55 -7.13 -1.39
CA LYS A 10 -27.55 -6.14 -2.47
C LYS A 10 -26.10 -5.70 -2.66
N PRO A 11 -25.55 -5.70 -3.88
CA PRO A 11 -24.27 -5.11 -4.11
C PRO A 11 -24.34 -3.69 -3.52
N ILE A 12 -23.46 -3.37 -2.58
CA ILE A 12 -23.28 -1.99 -2.16
C ILE A 12 -22.97 -1.29 -3.46
N SER A 13 -23.86 -0.38 -3.86
CA SER A 13 -23.65 0.44 -5.05
C SER A 13 -22.44 1.32 -4.73
N ALA A 14 -21.25 0.81 -5.02
CA ALA A 14 -19.99 1.52 -4.89
C ALA A 14 -19.81 2.55 -6.03
N ARG A 15 -20.89 2.80 -6.78
CA ARG A 15 -20.90 3.82 -7.81
C ARG A 15 -20.91 5.18 -7.14
N ARG A 16 -19.77 5.83 -7.10
CA ARG A 16 -19.69 7.24 -6.78
C ARG A 16 -20.49 8.03 -7.82
N GLU A 17 -21.46 8.79 -7.35
CA GLU A 17 -22.18 9.75 -8.18
C GLU A 17 -21.32 11.00 -8.49
N SER A 18 -20.18 11.19 -7.83
CA SER A 18 -19.31 12.37 -7.97
C SER A 18 -17.82 12.05 -7.77
N ALA A 19 -16.95 12.87 -8.37
CA ALA A 19 -15.51 12.89 -8.10
C ALA A 19 -15.21 13.19 -6.62
N LEU A 20 -13.99 12.84 -6.14
CA LEU A 20 -13.51 13.23 -4.82
C LEU A 20 -13.56 14.76 -4.66
N SER A 21 -13.89 15.23 -3.46
CA SER A 21 -14.03 16.67 -3.16
C SER A 21 -12.70 17.43 -3.16
N TRP A 22 -11.58 16.74 -3.06
CA TRP A 22 -10.22 17.29 -3.03
C TRP A 22 -9.46 16.97 -4.32
N HIS A 23 -8.50 17.84 -4.71
CA HIS A 23 -7.75 17.75 -5.97
C HIS A 23 -6.26 17.50 -5.80
N ASP A 24 -5.71 17.84 -4.64
CA ASP A 24 -4.29 17.75 -4.32
C ASP A 24 -4.10 17.39 -2.83
N VAL A 25 -2.84 17.27 -2.42
CA VAL A 25 -2.53 16.96 -1.02
C VAL A 25 -3.02 18.03 -0.05
N ARG A 26 -3.09 19.31 -0.45
CA ARG A 26 -3.62 20.40 0.41
C ARG A 26 -5.11 20.25 0.66
N GLY A 27 -5.86 19.93 -0.39
CA GLY A 27 -7.29 19.63 -0.29
C GLY A 27 -7.56 18.36 0.54
N TRP A 28 -6.73 17.33 0.38
CA TRP A 28 -6.81 16.12 1.18
C TRP A 28 -6.53 16.40 2.68
N ILE A 29 -5.52 17.21 3.01
CA ILE A 29 -5.23 17.65 4.38
C ILE A 29 -6.46 18.32 5.00
N ALA A 30 -7.09 19.25 4.27
CA ALA A 30 -8.29 19.91 4.76
C ALA A 30 -9.44 18.94 5.02
N GLN A 31 -9.62 17.92 4.18
CA GLN A 31 -10.66 16.90 4.36
C GLN A 31 -10.38 16.04 5.59
N VAL A 32 -9.19 15.48 5.74
CA VAL A 32 -8.90 14.58 6.89
C VAL A 32 -8.89 15.35 8.22
N GLU A 33 -8.54 16.63 8.21
CA GLU A 33 -8.63 17.52 9.36
C GLU A 33 -10.08 17.73 9.83
N GLN A 34 -11.03 17.90 8.90
CA GLN A 34 -12.47 17.99 9.22
C GLN A 34 -13.01 16.72 9.89
N HIS A 35 -12.38 15.56 9.63
CA HIS A 35 -12.75 14.28 10.24
C HIS A 35 -11.93 13.93 11.48
N SER A 36 -11.13 14.88 12.01
CA SER A 36 -10.25 14.66 13.17
C SER A 36 -9.20 13.54 12.95
N GLU A 37 -8.79 13.35 11.70
CA GLU A 37 -7.78 12.38 11.27
C GLU A 37 -6.40 13.02 11.01
N LEU A 38 -6.21 14.31 11.39
CA LEU A 38 -4.96 15.07 11.23
C LEU A 38 -4.53 15.65 12.58
N ALA A 39 -3.25 15.58 12.89
CA ALA A 39 -2.61 16.36 13.94
C ALA A 39 -1.60 17.34 13.33
N ARG A 40 -1.76 18.65 13.64
CA ARG A 40 -0.77 19.68 13.29
C ARG A 40 0.27 19.82 14.38
N ILE A 41 1.53 19.63 14.01
CA ILE A 41 2.69 19.79 14.89
C ILE A 41 3.27 21.18 14.67
N VAL A 42 2.86 22.13 15.52
CA VAL A 42 3.26 23.55 15.42
C VAL A 42 4.55 23.87 16.19
N ALA A 43 4.98 22.99 17.09
CA ALA A 43 6.27 23.06 17.72
C ALA A 43 7.39 22.84 16.68
N GLU A 44 8.54 23.48 16.89
CA GLU A 44 9.71 23.19 16.06
C GLU A 44 10.23 21.78 16.34
N VAL A 45 10.45 21.01 15.27
CA VAL A 45 10.93 19.63 15.33
C VAL A 45 12.19 19.48 14.50
N ASP A 46 13.17 18.74 15.02
CA ASP A 46 14.36 18.37 14.26
C ASP A 46 14.03 17.28 13.23
N PRO A 47 14.30 17.48 11.94
CA PRO A 47 14.13 16.44 10.95
C PRO A 47 15.08 15.25 11.15
N HIS A 48 16.14 15.41 11.94
CA HIS A 48 17.07 14.36 12.29
C HIS A 48 16.60 13.60 13.53
N GLU A 49 16.11 12.38 13.34
CA GLU A 49 15.60 11.41 14.33
C GLU A 49 14.34 11.86 15.11
N GLU A 50 14.22 13.13 15.55
CA GLU A 50 13.09 13.57 16.37
C GLU A 50 11.76 13.45 15.62
N LEU A 51 11.72 13.85 14.35
CA LEU A 51 10.53 13.69 13.49
C LEU A 51 10.11 12.22 13.39
N GLY A 52 11.08 11.32 13.19
CA GLY A 52 10.85 9.87 13.19
C GLY A 52 10.29 9.35 14.52
N ALA A 53 10.86 9.82 15.64
CA ALA A 53 10.42 9.43 16.98
C ALA A 53 8.99 9.92 17.30
N VAL A 54 8.67 11.17 16.97
CA VAL A 54 7.29 11.71 17.11
C VAL A 54 6.31 10.87 16.31
N THR A 55 6.65 10.56 15.05
CA THR A 55 5.80 9.75 14.18
C THR A 55 5.62 8.34 14.73
N LEU A 56 6.71 7.68 15.15
CA LEU A 56 6.66 6.33 15.72
C LEU A 56 5.73 6.26 16.93
N LEU A 57 5.83 7.21 17.85
CA LEU A 57 5.03 7.25 19.06
C LEU A 57 3.56 7.59 18.77
N ALA A 58 3.29 8.54 17.87
CA ALA A 58 1.95 8.91 17.50
C ALA A 58 1.18 7.74 16.85
N THR A 59 1.86 6.91 16.05
CA THR A 59 1.26 5.76 15.39
C THR A 59 1.01 4.56 16.28
N GLN A 60 1.51 4.56 17.52
CA GLN A 60 1.20 3.53 18.54
C GLN A 60 -0.11 3.81 19.30
N GLN A 61 -0.73 4.97 19.11
CA GLN A 61 -1.99 5.31 19.77
C GLN A 61 -3.17 4.60 19.10
N ASP A 62 -4.27 4.42 19.85
CA ASP A 62 -5.52 3.84 19.33
C ASP A 62 -6.07 4.60 18.11
N LYS A 63 -5.93 5.94 18.14
CA LYS A 63 -6.14 6.80 16.97
C LYS A 63 -4.78 7.30 16.49
N SER A 64 -4.42 6.89 15.31
CA SER A 64 -3.15 7.22 14.66
C SER A 64 -3.39 8.26 13.56
N PRO A 65 -3.34 9.58 13.86
CA PRO A 65 -3.61 10.63 12.87
C PRO A 65 -2.51 10.74 11.83
N ALA A 66 -2.81 11.33 10.67
CA ALA A 66 -1.79 11.91 9.81
C ALA A 66 -1.11 13.08 10.55
N LEU A 67 0.17 13.26 10.34
CA LEU A 67 0.97 14.27 11.04
C LEU A 67 1.46 15.31 10.03
N LEU A 68 1.11 16.59 10.25
CA LEU A 68 1.64 17.71 9.48
C LEU A 68 2.58 18.53 10.36
N PHE A 69 3.88 18.41 10.11
CA PHE A 69 4.92 19.20 10.75
C PHE A 69 5.03 20.56 10.08
N GLU A 70 4.71 21.62 10.81
CA GLU A 70 4.62 23.00 10.31
C GLU A 70 5.94 23.76 10.44
N LYS A 71 6.81 23.35 11.36
CA LYS A 71 8.11 24.00 11.62
C LYS A 71 9.20 22.96 11.80
N LEU A 72 10.21 23.10 10.98
CA LEU A 72 11.35 22.18 10.98
C LEU A 72 12.61 22.97 11.31
N ARG A 73 13.43 22.44 12.22
CA ARG A 73 14.67 23.06 12.66
C ARG A 73 15.61 23.28 11.47
N GLY A 74 16.09 24.51 11.32
CA GLY A 74 17.01 24.88 10.26
C GLY A 74 16.39 25.10 8.87
N ASP A 75 15.08 24.92 8.73
CA ASP A 75 14.40 25.20 7.45
C ASP A 75 14.28 26.71 7.20
N THR A 76 14.65 27.13 5.99
CA THR A 76 14.56 28.52 5.50
C THR A 76 13.56 28.67 4.35
N THR A 77 12.94 27.58 3.92
CA THR A 77 12.05 27.51 2.75
C THR A 77 10.58 27.57 3.11
N ASN A 78 10.25 27.58 4.40
CA ASN A 78 8.90 27.39 4.95
C ASN A 78 8.25 26.08 4.49
N SER A 79 9.05 25.05 4.25
CA SER A 79 8.58 23.73 3.89
C SER A 79 7.88 23.05 5.07
N ARG A 80 6.95 22.17 4.75
CA ARG A 80 6.25 21.34 5.72
C ARG A 80 6.46 19.85 5.39
N ILE A 81 6.33 19.00 6.38
CA ILE A 81 6.38 17.55 6.18
C ILE A 81 5.06 16.94 6.59
N LEU A 82 4.46 16.16 5.69
CA LEU A 82 3.29 15.32 5.93
C LEU A 82 3.74 13.85 5.98
N ILE A 83 3.37 13.15 7.05
CA ILE A 83 3.72 11.75 7.26
C ILE A 83 2.57 10.99 7.91
N ASN A 84 2.57 9.67 7.83
CA ASN A 84 1.49 8.80 8.27
C ASN A 84 0.15 9.15 7.58
N MET A 85 0.21 9.38 6.28
CA MET A 85 -0.98 9.70 5.49
C MET A 85 -2.04 8.59 5.58
N LEU A 86 -1.62 7.33 5.45
CA LEU A 86 -2.52 6.19 5.25
C LEU A 86 -2.17 4.96 6.11
N GLY A 87 -1.04 5.01 6.83
CA GLY A 87 -0.38 3.83 7.38
C GLY A 87 -1.21 2.99 8.33
N ALA A 88 -1.81 3.58 9.36
CA ALA A 88 -2.46 2.85 10.45
C ALA A 88 -3.98 3.05 10.51
N SER A 89 -4.58 3.92 9.71
CA SER A 89 -6.00 4.24 9.77
C SER A 89 -6.77 3.71 8.55
N ARG A 90 -7.64 2.76 8.82
CA ARG A 90 -8.61 2.24 7.85
C ARG A 90 -9.66 3.30 7.50
N GLU A 91 -10.07 4.09 8.47
CA GLU A 91 -11.02 5.19 8.33
C GLU A 91 -10.45 6.26 7.38
N ARG A 92 -9.18 6.62 7.55
CA ARG A 92 -8.50 7.60 6.68
C ARG A 92 -8.30 7.05 5.26
N TYR A 93 -8.03 5.76 5.11
CA TYR A 93 -8.08 5.11 3.81
C TYR A 93 -9.45 5.27 3.15
N ALA A 94 -10.53 4.94 3.86
CA ALA A 94 -11.90 5.08 3.35
C ALA A 94 -12.22 6.50 2.91
N LEU A 95 -11.90 7.51 3.74
CA LEU A 95 -12.01 8.93 3.38
C LEU A 95 -11.22 9.28 2.10
N THR A 96 -10.02 8.75 1.98
CA THR A 96 -9.13 9.03 0.84
C THR A 96 -9.69 8.49 -0.46
N VAL A 97 -10.24 7.29 -0.46
CA VAL A 97 -10.86 6.70 -1.66
C VAL A 97 -12.37 6.94 -1.75
N GLY A 98 -12.95 7.74 -0.84
CA GLY A 98 -14.36 8.14 -0.75
C GLY A 98 -15.33 7.01 -0.49
N LEU A 99 -14.93 6.09 0.32
CA LEU A 99 -15.78 5.08 0.90
C LEU A 99 -16.34 5.55 2.25
N ASP A 100 -17.35 4.84 2.75
CA ASP A 100 -17.87 5.07 4.09
C ASP A 100 -16.81 4.65 5.14
N PRO A 101 -16.35 5.57 6.01
CA PRO A 101 -15.37 5.22 7.05
C PRO A 101 -15.89 4.18 8.05
N SER A 102 -17.22 4.04 8.19
CA SER A 102 -17.83 3.03 9.07
C SER A 102 -17.94 1.63 8.44
N ALA A 103 -17.62 1.48 7.14
CA ALA A 103 -17.65 0.20 6.46
C ALA A 103 -16.70 -0.81 7.11
N THR A 104 -17.06 -2.08 7.10
CA THR A 104 -16.19 -3.16 7.54
C THR A 104 -15.05 -3.40 6.57
N THR A 105 -13.96 -4.02 7.03
CA THR A 105 -12.82 -4.34 6.15
C THR A 105 -13.22 -5.17 4.92
N PRO A 106 -14.04 -6.23 5.01
CA PRO A 106 -14.53 -6.93 3.83
C PRO A 106 -15.32 -6.04 2.85
N GLU A 107 -16.16 -5.14 3.36
CA GLU A 107 -16.90 -4.18 2.54
C GLU A 107 -15.97 -3.20 1.83
N MET A 108 -14.96 -2.68 2.53
CA MET A 108 -13.94 -1.82 1.92
C MET A 108 -13.15 -2.54 0.82
N ILE A 109 -12.78 -3.81 1.02
CA ILE A 109 -12.09 -4.62 0.00
C ILE A 109 -12.96 -4.76 -1.26
N GLN A 110 -14.24 -5.10 -1.12
CA GLN A 110 -15.14 -5.24 -2.28
C GLN A 110 -15.39 -3.90 -2.99
N ALA A 111 -15.56 -2.83 -2.24
CA ALA A 111 -15.72 -1.49 -2.80
C ALA A 111 -14.45 -1.04 -3.55
N THR A 112 -13.26 -1.31 -2.98
CA THR A 112 -11.96 -1.04 -3.63
C THR A 112 -11.84 -1.78 -4.96
N ARG A 113 -12.22 -3.05 -5.03
CA ARG A 113 -12.26 -3.81 -6.30
C ARG A 113 -13.08 -3.08 -7.36
N SER A 114 -14.28 -2.64 -7.00
CA SER A 114 -15.19 -1.98 -7.94
C SER A 114 -14.61 -0.68 -8.49
N ILE A 115 -14.08 0.18 -7.62
CA ILE A 115 -13.55 1.49 -8.05
C ILE A 115 -12.25 1.40 -8.84
N MET A 116 -11.42 0.40 -8.59
CA MET A 116 -10.17 0.17 -9.34
C MET A 116 -10.41 -0.36 -10.76
N ASN A 117 -11.56 -0.93 -11.03
CA ASN A 117 -11.95 -1.47 -12.34
C ASN A 117 -12.65 -0.44 -13.26
N GLU A 118 -12.68 0.84 -12.87
CA GLU A 118 -13.24 1.94 -13.68
C GLU A 118 -12.15 2.98 -14.02
N PRO A 119 -11.13 2.66 -14.83
CA PRO A 119 -10.00 3.55 -15.11
C PRO A 119 -10.43 4.81 -15.87
N ILE A 120 -9.81 5.95 -15.54
CA ILE A 120 -9.96 7.22 -16.26
C ILE A 120 -8.56 7.71 -16.67
N PRO A 121 -8.26 7.80 -17.97
CA PRO A 121 -6.95 8.23 -18.46
C PRO A 121 -6.57 9.63 -18.00
N PRO A 122 -5.26 9.90 -17.79
CA PRO A 122 -4.78 11.22 -17.41
C PRO A 122 -4.95 12.24 -18.54
N VAL A 123 -4.87 13.52 -18.19
CA VAL A 123 -5.00 14.65 -19.13
C VAL A 123 -3.79 15.58 -19.02
N MET A 124 -3.33 16.06 -20.17
CA MET A 124 -2.28 17.08 -20.22
C MET A 124 -2.90 18.48 -20.09
N ILE A 125 -2.41 19.28 -19.14
CA ILE A 125 -2.78 20.69 -19.00
C ILE A 125 -1.62 21.63 -19.33
N PRO A 126 -1.89 22.89 -19.71
CA PRO A 126 -0.86 23.90 -19.97
C PRO A 126 0.04 24.15 -18.75
N LYS A 127 1.32 24.47 -19.01
CA LYS A 127 2.32 24.73 -17.95
C LYS A 127 1.92 25.85 -16.98
N ASP A 128 1.28 26.89 -17.48
CA ASP A 128 0.82 28.05 -16.73
C ASP A 128 -0.42 27.76 -15.85
N GLN A 129 -1.09 26.63 -16.09
CA GLN A 129 -2.22 26.16 -15.27
C GLN A 129 -1.80 25.12 -14.22
N ALA A 130 -0.54 24.64 -14.26
CA ALA A 130 -0.03 23.63 -13.36
C ALA A 130 0.55 24.28 -12.08
N PRO A 131 -0.06 24.08 -10.90
CA PRO A 131 0.39 24.70 -9.64
C PRO A 131 1.85 24.40 -9.29
N VAL A 132 2.36 23.23 -9.66
CA VAL A 132 3.76 22.82 -9.42
C VAL A 132 4.77 23.74 -10.13
N ASN A 133 4.38 24.42 -11.21
CA ASN A 133 5.23 25.33 -11.98
C ASN A 133 5.28 26.76 -11.42
N ALA A 134 4.75 27.00 -10.21
CA ALA A 134 4.81 28.33 -9.60
C ALA A 134 6.26 28.84 -9.45
N VAL A 135 7.20 27.95 -9.20
CA VAL A 135 8.65 28.21 -9.22
C VAL A 135 9.34 27.07 -9.97
N VAL A 136 10.19 27.43 -10.95
CA VAL A 136 11.00 26.45 -11.70
C VAL A 136 12.46 26.87 -11.59
N LEU A 137 13.29 25.95 -11.06
CA LEU A 137 14.73 26.15 -10.87
C LEU A 137 15.50 25.26 -11.85
N THR A 138 16.51 25.85 -12.51
CA THR A 138 17.38 25.12 -13.45
C THR A 138 18.84 25.51 -13.23
N GLY A 139 19.74 24.69 -13.74
CA GLY A 139 21.17 25.01 -13.75
C GLY A 139 21.73 25.33 -12.35
N LYS A 140 22.35 26.50 -12.19
CA LYS A 140 23.01 26.93 -10.94
C LYS A 140 22.06 27.22 -9.78
N ASP A 141 20.77 27.43 -10.05
CA ASP A 141 19.78 27.82 -9.05
C ASP A 141 19.21 26.62 -8.30
N ILE A 142 19.57 25.39 -8.71
CA ILE A 142 19.18 24.16 -8.02
C ILE A 142 20.08 23.95 -6.80
N ASP A 143 19.45 23.85 -5.62
CA ASP A 143 20.08 23.41 -4.39
C ASP A 143 19.07 22.66 -3.52
N LEU A 144 19.13 21.33 -3.53
CA LEU A 144 18.23 20.47 -2.74
C LEU A 144 18.59 20.45 -1.25
N THR A 145 19.77 20.92 -0.87
CA THR A 145 20.23 20.92 0.54
C THR A 145 19.58 21.99 1.39
N GLN A 146 18.88 22.95 0.76
CA GLN A 146 18.14 24.00 1.47
C GLN A 146 16.83 23.48 2.09
N PHE A 147 16.32 22.31 1.65
CA PHE A 147 15.07 21.74 2.12
C PHE A 147 15.28 20.83 3.34
N PRO A 148 14.30 20.74 4.24
CA PRO A 148 14.42 19.89 5.44
C PRO A 148 14.21 18.41 5.08
N VAL A 149 15.29 17.71 4.77
CA VAL A 149 15.27 16.30 4.40
C VAL A 149 15.52 15.43 5.63
N PRO A 150 14.59 14.52 6.02
CA PRO A 150 14.71 13.78 7.25
C PRO A 150 15.74 12.65 7.19
N THR A 151 16.33 12.36 8.35
CA THR A 151 16.98 11.10 8.72
C THR A 151 16.14 10.48 9.82
N PHE A 152 15.49 9.35 9.59
CA PHE A 152 14.47 8.81 10.52
C PHE A 152 15.08 8.01 11.67
N TRP A 153 16.14 7.24 11.40
CA TRP A 153 16.70 6.29 12.33
C TRP A 153 18.20 6.50 12.54
N PRO A 154 18.74 6.20 13.73
CA PRO A 154 20.17 6.36 14.01
C PRO A 154 21.09 5.59 13.06
N GLY A 155 20.61 4.50 12.48
CA GLY A 155 21.37 3.67 11.53
C GLY A 155 21.12 3.99 10.07
N ASP A 156 20.32 5.01 9.74
CA ASP A 156 20.13 5.44 8.35
C ASP A 156 21.43 6.01 7.78
N GLY A 157 21.74 5.69 6.53
CA GLY A 157 22.98 6.08 5.87
C GLY A 157 23.11 7.57 5.55
N GLY A 158 22.05 8.35 5.75
CA GLY A 158 21.96 9.79 5.49
C GLY A 158 20.53 10.27 5.34
N PRO A 159 20.30 11.52 4.90
CA PRO A 159 18.99 12.08 4.69
C PRO A 159 18.31 11.49 3.45
N PHE A 160 17.02 11.13 3.59
CA PHE A 160 16.21 10.59 2.48
C PHE A 160 15.12 11.58 2.10
N ILE A 161 15.24 12.18 0.89
CA ILE A 161 14.24 13.10 0.35
C ILE A 161 13.00 12.36 -0.15
N GLY A 162 13.16 11.11 -0.62
CA GLY A 162 12.06 10.29 -1.11
C GLY A 162 11.90 9.02 -0.27
N THR A 163 10.82 9.00 0.55
CA THR A 163 10.29 7.81 1.22
C THR A 163 8.78 7.72 1.03
N GLY A 164 8.11 8.85 0.80
CA GLY A 164 6.70 8.98 0.46
C GLY A 164 6.49 9.72 -0.87
N ASP A 165 7.32 9.38 -1.86
CA ASP A 165 7.38 9.94 -3.20
C ASP A 165 6.82 8.99 -4.25
N ILE A 166 6.63 9.52 -5.46
CA ILE A 166 6.44 8.73 -6.67
C ILE A 166 7.51 9.07 -7.71
N THR A 167 7.92 8.06 -8.45
CA THR A 167 8.93 8.17 -9.50
C THR A 167 8.36 7.67 -10.83
N PHE A 168 8.48 8.50 -11.86
CA PHE A 168 8.11 8.15 -13.23
C PHE A 168 9.34 7.68 -13.98
N THR A 169 9.20 6.59 -14.71
CA THR A 169 10.10 6.10 -15.74
C THR A 169 9.31 5.75 -17.00
N VAL A 170 9.97 5.55 -18.11
CA VAL A 170 9.32 5.12 -19.36
C VAL A 170 10.05 3.94 -19.96
N SER A 171 9.30 2.93 -20.36
CA SER A 171 9.84 1.81 -21.14
C SER A 171 10.25 2.29 -22.54
N PRO A 172 11.51 2.17 -22.94
CA PRO A 172 11.95 2.56 -24.29
C PRO A 172 11.41 1.64 -25.39
N GLU A 173 10.86 0.49 -25.02
CA GLU A 173 10.33 -0.51 -25.96
C GLU A 173 8.86 -0.25 -26.29
N THR A 174 8.06 0.11 -25.28
CA THR A 174 6.61 0.22 -25.39
C THR A 174 6.08 1.65 -25.27
N GLY A 175 6.90 2.57 -24.76
CA GLY A 175 6.45 3.93 -24.39
C GLY A 175 5.57 3.98 -23.14
N ARG A 176 5.39 2.86 -22.43
CA ARG A 176 4.60 2.80 -21.20
C ARG A 176 5.29 3.61 -20.10
N ILE A 177 4.54 4.52 -19.50
CA ILE A 177 4.95 5.24 -18.30
C ILE A 177 4.69 4.31 -17.09
N ASN A 178 5.72 4.11 -16.28
CA ASN A 178 5.64 3.45 -14.99
C ASN A 178 5.64 4.51 -13.89
N VAL A 179 4.81 4.34 -12.89
CA VAL A 179 4.78 5.16 -11.67
C VAL A 179 5.02 4.26 -10.47
N GLY A 180 6.12 4.47 -9.75
CA GLY A 180 6.51 3.61 -8.63
C GLY A 180 7.08 4.38 -7.45
N CYS A 181 6.98 3.82 -6.23
CA CYS A 181 7.66 4.34 -5.04
C CYS A 181 9.05 3.73 -4.94
N TYR A 182 10.07 4.56 -4.95
CA TYR A 182 11.47 4.15 -4.86
C TYR A 182 12.22 5.08 -3.92
N ARG A 183 12.84 4.53 -2.87
CA ARG A 183 13.53 5.34 -1.87
C ARG A 183 14.69 6.14 -2.48
N GLN A 184 14.84 7.39 -2.00
CA GLN A 184 15.75 8.37 -2.57
C GLN A 184 16.58 9.05 -1.50
N MET A 185 17.90 8.84 -1.52
CA MET A 185 18.86 9.44 -0.61
C MET A 185 19.45 10.71 -1.20
N LEU A 186 19.47 11.80 -0.43
CA LEU A 186 20.07 13.06 -0.85
C LEU A 186 21.60 13.00 -0.77
N HIS A 187 22.30 13.38 -1.84
CA HIS A 187 23.76 13.38 -1.94
C HIS A 187 24.34 14.77 -2.22
N GLY A 188 23.62 15.82 -1.93
CA GLY A 188 24.06 17.20 -2.15
C GLY A 188 23.10 17.99 -3.04
N PRO A 189 23.54 19.16 -3.54
CA PRO A 189 22.64 20.13 -4.19
C PRO A 189 21.86 19.59 -5.40
N LYS A 190 22.42 18.65 -6.16
CA LYS A 190 21.86 18.19 -7.45
C LYS A 190 21.95 16.68 -7.66
N ARG A 191 22.13 15.92 -6.59
CA ARG A 191 22.35 14.48 -6.69
C ARG A 191 21.42 13.73 -5.74
N VAL A 192 20.62 12.82 -6.28
CA VAL A 192 19.66 12.03 -5.51
C VAL A 192 19.85 10.56 -5.86
N GLY A 193 20.23 9.73 -4.89
CA GLY A 193 20.32 8.28 -5.05
C GLY A 193 18.95 7.67 -5.30
N LEU A 194 18.86 6.68 -6.19
CA LEU A 194 17.61 5.98 -6.49
C LEU A 194 17.80 4.47 -6.36
N TYR A 195 17.15 3.86 -5.39
CA TYR A 195 17.14 2.41 -5.24
C TYR A 195 15.83 1.79 -5.76
N CYS A 196 15.96 0.93 -6.75
CA CYS A 196 14.88 0.10 -7.27
C CYS A 196 15.16 -1.39 -6.99
N SER A 197 14.23 -2.08 -6.34
CA SER A 197 14.37 -3.53 -6.09
C SER A 197 14.33 -4.35 -7.37
N PRO A 198 15.07 -5.48 -7.44
CA PRO A 198 15.05 -6.38 -8.60
C PRO A 198 13.64 -6.81 -9.00
N GLY A 199 13.36 -6.76 -10.29
CA GLY A 199 12.07 -7.12 -10.89
C GLY A 199 11.01 -6.03 -10.86
N LYS A 200 11.30 -4.84 -10.33
CA LYS A 200 10.41 -3.68 -10.43
C LYS A 200 10.56 -2.96 -11.77
N HIS A 201 9.47 -2.41 -12.29
CA HIS A 201 9.43 -1.79 -13.62
C HIS A 201 10.45 -0.64 -13.77
N GLY A 202 10.62 0.23 -12.77
CA GLY A 202 11.60 1.30 -12.85
C GLY A 202 13.05 0.81 -12.99
N LEU A 203 13.38 -0.38 -12.45
CA LEU A 203 14.68 -1.01 -12.71
C LEU A 203 14.75 -1.54 -14.15
N LEU A 204 13.71 -2.24 -14.62
CA LEU A 204 13.67 -2.81 -15.96
C LEU A 204 13.73 -1.71 -17.04
N ASP A 205 13.00 -0.62 -16.87
CA ASP A 205 13.02 0.54 -17.78
C ASP A 205 14.43 1.14 -17.84
N ARG A 206 15.07 1.38 -16.68
CA ARG A 206 16.44 1.90 -16.60
C ARG A 206 17.45 1.00 -17.33
N GLU A 207 17.43 -0.30 -17.07
CA GLU A 207 18.33 -1.28 -17.71
C GLU A 207 18.12 -1.30 -19.23
N ALA A 208 16.86 -1.18 -19.69
CA ALA A 208 16.54 -1.13 -21.12
C ALA A 208 17.10 0.13 -21.80
N TRP A 209 17.05 1.31 -21.16
CA TRP A 209 17.69 2.53 -21.65
C TRP A 209 19.22 2.40 -21.69
N TRP A 210 19.82 1.88 -20.64
CA TRP A 210 21.27 1.69 -20.58
C TRP A 210 21.78 0.68 -21.61
N ALA A 211 21.01 -0.37 -21.91
CA ALA A 211 21.34 -1.32 -22.97
C ALA A 211 21.40 -0.66 -24.37
N ARG A 212 20.73 0.48 -24.56
CA ARG A 212 20.80 1.29 -25.78
C ARG A 212 21.95 2.31 -25.77
N GLY A 213 22.70 2.40 -24.67
CA GLY A 213 23.72 3.42 -24.45
C GLY A 213 23.17 4.81 -24.15
N GLU A 214 21.88 4.91 -23.75
CA GLU A 214 21.18 6.16 -23.47
C GLU A 214 20.91 6.32 -21.97
N PRO A 215 20.89 7.57 -21.44
CA PRO A 215 20.46 7.82 -20.07
C PRO A 215 18.96 7.54 -19.91
N CYS A 216 18.55 7.02 -18.75
CA CYS A 216 17.14 6.88 -18.40
C CYS A 216 16.63 8.19 -17.82
N GLU A 217 15.63 8.80 -18.43
CA GLU A 217 14.94 9.96 -17.89
C GLU A 217 14.10 9.56 -16.67
N VAL A 218 14.04 10.43 -15.68
CA VAL A 218 13.32 10.23 -14.42
C VAL A 218 12.63 11.52 -14.00
N VAL A 219 11.39 11.39 -13.53
CA VAL A 219 10.69 12.43 -12.77
C VAL A 219 10.38 11.89 -11.38
N ALA A 220 10.79 12.60 -10.34
CA ALA A 220 10.45 12.28 -8.96
C ALA A 220 9.56 13.36 -8.38
N ALA A 221 8.40 13.00 -7.83
CA ALA A 221 7.42 13.93 -7.31
C ALA A 221 7.13 13.66 -5.81
N TYR A 222 7.06 14.74 -5.06
CA TYR A 222 6.84 14.77 -3.62
C TYR A 222 5.65 15.67 -3.30
N GLY A 223 5.00 15.46 -2.15
CA GLY A 223 3.79 16.20 -1.84
C GLY A 223 2.69 15.94 -2.86
N ILE A 224 2.54 14.69 -3.22
CA ILE A 224 1.54 14.18 -4.14
C ILE A 224 0.25 13.83 -3.44
N ASP A 225 -0.82 13.71 -4.20
CA ASP A 225 -2.06 13.18 -3.64
C ASP A 225 -1.90 11.73 -3.18
N PRO A 226 -2.56 11.36 -2.06
CA PRO A 226 -2.41 10.02 -1.49
C PRO A 226 -2.90 8.88 -2.39
N VAL A 227 -3.81 9.12 -3.34
CA VAL A 227 -4.28 8.09 -4.28
C VAL A 227 -3.17 7.68 -5.23
N LEU A 228 -2.43 8.64 -5.81
CA LEU A 228 -1.26 8.34 -6.63
C LEU A 228 -0.18 7.60 -5.82
N PHE A 229 0.08 8.04 -4.58
CA PHE A 229 1.03 7.35 -3.70
C PHE A 229 0.64 5.89 -3.44
N MET A 230 -0.63 5.64 -3.10
CA MET A 230 -1.14 4.28 -2.86
C MET A 230 -0.92 3.36 -4.06
N LEU A 231 -1.18 3.86 -5.27
CA LEU A 231 -1.08 3.07 -6.49
C LEU A 231 0.37 2.84 -6.91
N ALA A 232 1.22 3.87 -6.80
CA ALA A 232 2.65 3.73 -7.06
C ALA A 232 3.34 2.72 -6.13
N ALA A 233 2.81 2.52 -4.92
CA ALA A 233 3.30 1.49 -3.99
C ALA A 233 2.85 0.06 -4.35
N GLN A 234 1.86 -0.11 -5.24
CA GLN A 234 1.39 -1.42 -5.71
C GLN A 234 2.28 -1.96 -6.84
N SER A 235 2.03 -3.19 -7.24
CA SER A 235 2.64 -3.79 -8.43
C SER A 235 1.54 -4.23 -9.37
N PHE A 236 1.35 -3.50 -10.46
CA PHE A 236 0.37 -3.85 -11.49
C PHE A 236 1.03 -4.62 -12.64
N PRO A 237 0.25 -5.43 -13.40
CA PRO A 237 0.69 -5.94 -14.68
C PRO A 237 1.08 -4.81 -15.65
N ALA A 238 1.93 -5.10 -16.64
CA ALA A 238 2.48 -4.09 -17.54
C ALA A 238 1.43 -3.43 -18.47
N ASP A 239 0.25 -4.01 -18.61
CA ASP A 239 -0.88 -3.49 -19.37
C ASP A 239 -1.83 -2.59 -18.56
N HIS A 240 -1.53 -2.38 -17.26
CA HIS A 240 -2.29 -1.49 -16.39
C HIS A 240 -1.48 -0.22 -16.11
N SER A 241 -2.18 0.92 -16.16
CA SER A 241 -1.60 2.24 -15.85
C SER A 241 -2.02 2.67 -14.45
N GLU A 242 -1.06 2.94 -13.59
CA GLU A 242 -1.29 3.51 -12.26
C GLU A 242 -2.04 4.85 -12.35
N LEU A 243 -1.77 5.65 -13.38
CA LEU A 243 -2.42 6.93 -13.61
C LEU A 243 -3.90 6.79 -13.98
N ASP A 244 -4.24 5.79 -14.81
CA ASP A 244 -5.61 5.54 -15.22
C ASP A 244 -6.46 5.04 -14.05
N ILE A 245 -5.89 4.13 -13.24
CA ILE A 245 -6.55 3.62 -12.03
C ILE A 245 -6.72 4.74 -11.01
N ALA A 246 -5.70 5.62 -10.84
CA ALA A 246 -5.81 6.80 -9.98
C ALA A 246 -6.94 7.71 -10.41
N GLY A 247 -7.05 7.98 -11.71
CA GLY A 247 -8.16 8.75 -12.27
C GLY A 247 -9.52 8.15 -11.94
N GLY A 248 -9.65 6.82 -12.06
CA GLY A 248 -10.84 6.07 -11.67
C GLY A 248 -11.20 6.25 -10.21
N ILE A 249 -10.23 6.08 -9.30
CA ILE A 249 -10.43 6.30 -7.86
C ILE A 249 -10.77 7.77 -7.56
N MET A 250 -10.12 8.72 -8.23
CA MET A 250 -10.40 10.14 -8.07
C MET A 250 -11.76 10.56 -8.65
N GLY A 251 -12.33 9.77 -9.57
CA GLY A 251 -13.52 10.09 -10.34
C GLY A 251 -13.30 11.22 -11.36
N ARG A 252 -12.04 11.50 -11.72
CA ARG A 252 -11.61 12.48 -12.71
C ARG A 252 -10.19 12.16 -13.20
N PRO A 253 -9.79 12.66 -14.39
CA PRO A 253 -8.44 12.48 -14.89
C PRO A 253 -7.38 13.02 -13.92
N ILE A 254 -6.24 12.34 -13.83
CA ILE A 254 -5.03 12.90 -13.23
C ILE A 254 -4.49 13.96 -14.19
N GLU A 255 -4.23 15.14 -13.68
CA GLU A 255 -3.66 16.24 -14.45
C GLU A 255 -2.14 16.17 -14.47
N LEU A 256 -1.61 16.11 -15.69
CA LEU A 256 -0.18 16.11 -15.98
C LEU A 256 0.18 17.37 -16.76
N THR A 257 1.42 17.81 -16.67
CA THR A 257 1.94 18.92 -17.47
C THR A 257 3.30 18.57 -18.05
N LYS A 258 3.76 19.37 -19.03
CA LYS A 258 5.07 19.19 -19.65
C LYS A 258 6.19 19.51 -18.68
N ALA A 259 7.19 18.66 -18.64
CA ALA A 259 8.47 18.91 -18.00
C ALA A 259 9.29 20.01 -18.72
N GLU A 260 10.37 20.48 -18.09
CA GLU A 260 11.27 21.50 -18.63
C GLU A 260 12.45 20.89 -19.38
N CYS A 261 13.03 19.81 -18.86
CA CYS A 261 14.28 19.24 -19.32
C CYS A 261 14.18 17.79 -19.84
N VAL A 262 13.13 17.06 -19.50
CA VAL A 262 12.93 15.66 -19.89
C VAL A 262 11.64 15.48 -20.71
N SER A 263 11.48 14.34 -21.37
CA SER A 263 10.28 14.04 -22.18
C SER A 263 9.11 13.52 -21.35
N LEU A 264 9.37 13.02 -20.14
CA LEU A 264 8.37 12.54 -19.20
C LEU A 264 7.43 13.68 -18.75
N PRO A 265 6.13 13.43 -18.60
CA PRO A 265 5.24 14.41 -17.98
C PRO A 265 5.45 14.48 -16.46
N ILE A 266 5.07 15.61 -15.86
CA ILE A 266 5.10 15.82 -14.41
C ILE A 266 3.67 15.95 -13.86
N PRO A 267 3.37 15.47 -12.62
CA PRO A 267 2.06 15.66 -12.00
C PRO A 267 1.84 17.13 -11.67
N ALA A 268 0.81 17.73 -12.29
CA ALA A 268 0.56 19.16 -12.25
C ALA A 268 0.26 19.68 -10.83
N ASN A 269 -0.33 18.85 -9.98
CA ASN A 269 -0.79 19.22 -8.64
C ASN A 269 0.18 18.78 -7.51
N ALA A 270 1.37 18.28 -7.85
CA ALA A 270 2.40 17.99 -6.87
C ALA A 270 2.92 19.27 -6.18
N GLU A 271 3.49 19.09 -4.98
CA GLU A 271 4.10 20.21 -4.24
C GLU A 271 5.53 20.49 -4.70
N PHE A 272 6.25 19.43 -5.06
CA PHE A 272 7.65 19.49 -5.44
C PHE A 272 7.98 18.36 -6.44
N VAL A 273 8.70 18.67 -7.50
CA VAL A 273 9.10 17.71 -8.54
C VAL A 273 10.54 17.93 -8.94
N ILE A 274 11.27 16.83 -9.10
CA ILE A 274 12.63 16.78 -9.65
C ILE A 274 12.55 16.15 -11.04
N GLU A 275 13.14 16.79 -12.03
CA GLU A 275 13.47 16.21 -13.32
C GLU A 275 14.95 15.85 -13.37
N GLY A 276 15.28 14.72 -13.93
CA GLY A 276 16.65 14.30 -14.04
C GLY A 276 16.90 13.09 -14.91
N VAL A 277 18.12 12.62 -14.91
CA VAL A 277 18.55 11.45 -15.67
C VAL A 277 19.41 10.52 -14.82
N LEU A 278 19.29 9.22 -15.08
CA LEU A 278 20.16 8.18 -14.56
C LEU A 278 21.16 7.76 -15.65
N ARG A 279 22.44 8.03 -15.43
CA ARG A 279 23.50 7.63 -16.36
C ARG A 279 24.12 6.30 -15.94
N GLN A 280 24.41 5.45 -16.91
CA GLN A 280 25.09 4.18 -16.62
C GLN A 280 26.47 4.44 -15.98
N GLY A 281 26.74 3.75 -14.88
CA GLY A 281 27.99 3.88 -14.14
C GLY A 281 28.06 5.06 -13.16
N ASP A 282 27.07 5.97 -13.17
CA ASP A 282 27.00 7.06 -12.20
C ASP A 282 26.31 6.57 -10.92
N VAL A 283 27.11 6.27 -9.90
CA VAL A 283 26.66 5.66 -8.64
C VAL A 283 27.23 6.39 -7.42
N MET A 284 26.48 6.39 -6.34
CA MET A 284 26.93 6.85 -5.01
C MET A 284 26.53 5.85 -3.91
N PRO A 285 27.23 5.86 -2.75
CA PRO A 285 26.89 4.97 -1.65
C PRO A 285 25.50 5.31 -1.08
N GLU A 286 24.55 4.38 -1.14
CA GLU A 286 23.18 4.52 -0.66
C GLU A 286 22.86 3.51 0.45
N GLY A 287 22.03 3.92 1.41
CA GLY A 287 21.59 3.09 2.54
C GLY A 287 22.57 3.06 3.70
N PRO A 288 22.26 2.31 4.76
CA PRO A 288 20.97 1.64 4.96
C PRO A 288 19.80 2.60 5.21
N LEU A 289 18.57 2.08 5.22
CA LEU A 289 17.35 2.76 5.63
C LEU A 289 16.47 1.77 6.41
N GLY A 290 15.83 2.26 7.47
CA GLY A 290 14.80 1.49 8.19
C GLY A 290 13.64 1.10 7.27
N GLU A 291 13.17 -0.17 7.35
CA GLU A 291 12.24 -0.74 6.38
C GLU A 291 10.96 -1.30 7.03
N PHE A 292 9.95 -1.56 6.21
CA PHE A 292 8.64 -2.09 6.60
C PHE A 292 8.68 -3.43 7.37
N THR A 293 9.80 -4.13 7.31
CA THR A 293 10.05 -5.36 8.08
C THR A 293 10.40 -5.07 9.54
N GLY A 294 10.65 -3.82 9.91
CA GLY A 294 11.13 -3.41 11.22
C GLY A 294 12.64 -3.60 11.44
N TYR A 295 13.37 -3.80 10.35
CA TYR A 295 14.83 -3.92 10.32
C TYR A 295 15.39 -2.93 9.32
N TYR A 296 16.71 -2.64 9.41
CA TYR A 296 17.36 -1.92 8.34
C TYR A 296 17.40 -2.79 7.08
N GLY A 297 17.00 -2.21 5.97
CA GLY A 297 17.15 -2.85 4.67
C GLY A 297 18.58 -2.73 4.21
N ARG A 298 19.14 -3.67 3.60
CA ARG A 298 20.44 -3.68 2.92
C ARG A 298 21.56 -2.86 3.59
N GLU A 299 22.77 -3.34 3.54
CA GLU A 299 23.95 -2.57 3.86
C GLU A 299 24.18 -1.45 2.81
N ARG A 300 25.00 -0.48 3.19
CA ARG A 300 25.41 0.62 2.31
C ARG A 300 26.09 0.06 1.06
N SER A 301 25.59 0.44 -0.11
CA SER A 301 26.10 -0.05 -1.39
C SER A 301 25.97 0.99 -2.49
N PRO A 302 26.81 0.93 -3.55
CA PRO A 302 26.68 1.82 -4.70
C PRO A 302 25.31 1.66 -5.36
N GLN A 303 24.59 2.77 -5.54
CA GLN A 303 23.32 2.84 -6.26
C GLN A 303 23.32 3.95 -7.28
N PRO A 304 22.54 3.81 -8.36
CA PRO A 304 22.40 4.87 -9.37
C PRO A 304 21.96 6.19 -8.76
N VAL A 305 22.36 7.28 -9.37
CA VAL A 305 22.10 8.63 -8.91
C VAL A 305 21.40 9.43 -10.00
N ILE A 306 20.32 10.09 -9.63
CA ILE A 306 19.65 11.09 -10.47
C ILE A 306 20.54 12.33 -10.52
N GLU A 307 21.03 12.69 -11.72
CA GLU A 307 21.54 14.01 -12.02
C GLU A 307 20.35 14.96 -12.20
N VAL A 308 20.15 15.90 -11.27
CA VAL A 308 18.99 16.80 -11.26
C VAL A 308 19.19 17.91 -12.28
N LEU A 309 18.24 18.06 -13.20
CA LEU A 309 18.24 19.02 -14.31
C LEU A 309 17.32 20.20 -14.07
N ALA A 310 16.17 19.96 -13.45
CA ALA A 310 15.20 20.97 -13.05
C ALA A 310 14.49 20.58 -11.76
N VAL A 311 14.00 21.59 -11.05
CA VAL A 311 13.14 21.48 -9.87
C VAL A 311 11.93 22.35 -10.07
N HIS A 312 10.75 21.81 -9.86
CA HIS A 312 9.49 22.53 -9.84
C HIS A 312 8.94 22.51 -8.42
N GLN A 313 8.39 23.64 -7.96
CA GLN A 313 7.82 23.69 -6.62
C GLN A 313 6.70 24.71 -6.47
N ARG A 314 5.79 24.40 -5.58
CA ARG A 314 4.81 25.36 -5.07
C ARG A 314 5.45 26.21 -3.95
N PRO A 315 4.94 27.42 -3.67
CA PRO A 315 5.36 28.18 -2.50
C PRO A 315 5.07 27.44 -1.19
N ALA A 316 6.03 27.42 -0.26
CA ALA A 316 5.96 26.69 1.01
C ALA A 316 5.54 25.21 0.78
N PRO A 317 6.36 24.41 0.10
CA PRO A 317 5.98 23.08 -0.34
C PRO A 317 5.76 22.12 0.84
N ILE A 318 4.88 21.16 0.64
CA ILE A 318 4.64 20.07 1.57
C ILE A 318 5.34 18.81 1.04
N PHE A 319 6.35 18.32 1.74
CA PHE A 319 6.96 17.04 1.40
C PHE A 319 6.16 15.91 2.05
N THR A 320 5.78 14.91 1.26
CA THR A 320 5.23 13.68 1.79
C THR A 320 6.35 12.69 2.11
N HIS A 321 6.32 12.12 3.31
CA HIS A 321 7.26 11.10 3.73
C HIS A 321 6.54 9.87 4.27
N ALA A 322 7.18 8.73 4.15
CA ALA A 322 6.74 7.47 4.73
C ALA A 322 7.72 7.02 5.80
N LEU A 323 7.27 6.93 7.05
CA LEU A 323 8.03 6.19 8.05
C LEU A 323 7.88 4.70 7.74
N MET A 324 9.00 4.06 7.45
CA MET A 324 9.05 2.61 7.21
C MET A 324 9.55 1.93 8.49
N ALA A 325 8.62 1.22 9.16
CA ALA A 325 8.85 0.55 10.43
C ALA A 325 7.95 -0.68 10.56
N ARG A 326 8.05 -1.37 11.67
CA ARG A 326 7.11 -2.45 11.99
C ARG A 326 5.70 -1.86 12.21
N TYR A 327 4.68 -2.47 11.57
CA TYR A 327 3.27 -2.12 11.82
C TYR A 327 2.94 -2.03 13.34
N PRO A 328 2.15 -1.06 13.82
CA PRO A 328 1.37 -0.08 13.07
C PRO A 328 2.13 1.15 12.56
N SER A 329 3.38 1.34 12.92
CA SER A 329 4.17 2.52 12.56
C SER A 329 4.79 2.41 11.16
N CYS A 330 3.99 2.00 10.19
CA CYS A 330 4.41 1.84 8.81
C CYS A 330 3.39 2.45 7.86
N GLU A 331 3.84 3.35 6.99
CA GLU A 331 2.98 4.09 6.04
C GLU A 331 2.16 3.16 5.15
N ILE A 332 2.72 2.02 4.73
CA ILE A 332 2.03 1.09 3.83
C ILE A 332 1.10 0.08 4.54
N GLY A 333 0.85 0.23 5.85
CA GLY A 333 0.15 -0.79 6.63
C GLY A 333 -1.30 -1.04 6.22
N ALA A 334 -2.23 -0.17 6.64
CA ALA A 334 -3.67 -0.43 6.52
C ALA A 334 -4.17 -0.40 5.07
N TYR A 335 -3.83 0.63 4.30
CA TYR A 335 -4.31 0.77 2.93
C TYR A 335 -3.79 -0.35 2.03
N TYR A 336 -2.52 -0.74 2.22
CA TYR A 336 -1.90 -1.79 1.42
C TYR A 336 -2.59 -3.13 1.64
N ALA A 337 -2.93 -3.44 2.89
CA ALA A 337 -3.67 -4.65 3.24
C ALA A 337 -5.02 -4.73 2.48
N ILE A 338 -5.78 -3.64 2.43
CA ILE A 338 -7.07 -3.58 1.75
C ILE A 338 -6.91 -3.69 0.23
N MET A 339 -6.05 -2.85 -0.37
CA MET A 339 -5.85 -2.82 -1.83
C MET A 339 -5.27 -4.13 -2.36
N ARG A 340 -4.29 -4.69 -1.65
CA ARG A 340 -3.69 -5.97 -2.03
C ARG A 340 -4.69 -7.12 -1.94
N SER A 341 -5.54 -7.13 -0.91
CA SER A 341 -6.61 -8.11 -0.77
C SER A 341 -7.61 -8.02 -1.93
N ALA A 342 -8.00 -6.81 -2.31
CA ALA A 342 -8.85 -6.56 -3.46
C ALA A 342 -8.24 -7.15 -4.76
N ARG A 343 -6.96 -6.90 -5.01
CA ARG A 343 -6.26 -7.39 -6.20
C ARG A 343 -6.06 -8.92 -6.19
N ILE A 344 -5.79 -9.52 -5.03
CA ILE A 344 -5.71 -10.99 -4.92
C ILE A 344 -7.05 -11.63 -5.31
N LEU A 345 -8.18 -11.04 -4.91
CA LEU A 345 -9.50 -11.50 -5.29
C LEU A 345 -9.73 -11.36 -6.81
N ASP A 346 -9.31 -10.25 -7.42
CA ASP A 346 -9.39 -10.05 -8.86
C ASP A 346 -8.53 -11.06 -9.62
N ASP A 347 -7.29 -11.29 -9.19
CA ASP A 347 -6.41 -12.28 -9.79
C ASP A 347 -7.03 -13.68 -9.75
N LEU A 348 -7.57 -14.11 -8.60
CA LEU A 348 -8.17 -15.44 -8.45
C LEU A 348 -9.47 -15.58 -9.27
N GLU A 349 -10.28 -14.53 -9.36
CA GLU A 349 -11.48 -14.50 -10.20
C GLU A 349 -11.12 -14.57 -11.69
N HIS A 350 -10.10 -13.79 -12.10
CA HIS A 350 -9.62 -13.78 -13.48
C HIS A 350 -9.03 -15.13 -13.92
N ILE A 351 -8.32 -15.82 -13.02
CA ILE A 351 -7.83 -17.18 -13.24
C ILE A 351 -9.00 -18.18 -13.32
N GLY A 352 -10.19 -17.82 -12.85
CA GLY A 352 -11.39 -18.64 -12.92
C GLY A 352 -11.54 -19.64 -11.77
N VAL A 353 -10.99 -19.34 -10.59
CA VAL A 353 -11.13 -20.19 -9.39
C VAL A 353 -12.51 -19.98 -8.76
N PRO A 354 -13.41 -20.98 -8.76
CA PRO A 354 -14.73 -20.82 -8.17
C PRO A 354 -14.67 -20.83 -6.64
N GLY A 355 -15.71 -20.31 -5.99
CA GLY A 355 -15.92 -20.47 -4.54
C GLY A 355 -15.01 -19.67 -3.63
N VAL A 356 -14.11 -18.85 -4.15
CA VAL A 356 -13.37 -17.84 -3.36
C VAL A 356 -14.37 -16.76 -2.92
N ILE A 357 -14.39 -16.45 -1.62
CA ILE A 357 -15.36 -15.51 -1.03
C ILE A 357 -14.67 -14.22 -0.63
N SER A 358 -13.54 -14.31 0.08
CA SER A 358 -12.82 -13.18 0.63
C SER A 358 -11.33 -13.51 0.72
N ALA A 359 -10.49 -12.48 0.69
CA ALA A 359 -9.07 -12.59 0.96
C ALA A 359 -8.63 -11.41 1.84
N TYR A 360 -7.62 -11.64 2.67
CA TYR A 360 -7.04 -10.58 3.49
C TYR A 360 -5.53 -10.71 3.65
N SER A 361 -4.82 -9.65 3.31
CA SER A 361 -3.40 -9.46 3.58
C SER A 361 -3.26 -8.83 4.97
N HIS A 362 -2.73 -9.57 5.95
CA HIS A 362 -2.66 -9.07 7.32
C HIS A 362 -1.59 -7.99 7.51
N PRO A 363 -1.94 -6.75 7.92
CA PRO A 363 -0.98 -5.66 8.05
C PRO A 363 0.09 -5.92 9.12
N ALA A 364 -0.21 -6.64 10.19
CA ALA A 364 0.78 -7.04 11.20
C ALA A 364 1.87 -7.98 10.66
N ALA A 365 1.61 -8.65 9.55
CA ALA A 365 2.58 -9.53 8.87
C ALA A 365 3.38 -8.74 7.83
N ALA A 366 4.42 -8.03 8.29
CA ALA A 366 5.29 -7.19 7.46
C ALA A 366 4.45 -6.23 6.57
N SER A 367 3.59 -5.44 7.22
CA SER A 367 2.76 -4.40 6.60
C SER A 367 1.88 -4.90 5.44
N GLY A 368 1.32 -6.10 5.58
CA GLY A 368 0.43 -6.71 4.59
C GLY A 368 1.15 -7.53 3.51
N TRP A 369 2.48 -7.63 3.54
CA TRP A 369 3.24 -8.43 2.58
C TRP A 369 3.35 -9.90 2.98
N GLY A 370 3.54 -10.19 4.27
CA GLY A 370 4.01 -11.48 4.76
C GLY A 370 2.95 -12.59 4.80
N MET A 371 1.67 -12.26 4.95
CA MET A 371 0.60 -13.24 5.14
C MET A 371 -0.65 -12.88 4.35
N VAL A 372 -1.23 -13.89 3.71
CA VAL A 372 -2.53 -13.81 3.04
C VAL A 372 -3.41 -14.94 3.55
N VAL A 373 -4.63 -14.62 3.95
CA VAL A 373 -5.68 -15.58 4.30
C VAL A 373 -6.80 -15.49 3.27
N VAL A 374 -7.24 -16.63 2.73
CA VAL A 374 -8.34 -16.70 1.75
C VAL A 374 -9.47 -17.55 2.34
N SER A 375 -10.67 -16.97 2.38
CA SER A 375 -11.89 -17.69 2.74
C SER A 375 -12.58 -18.20 1.48
N MET A 376 -13.00 -19.48 1.51
CA MET A 376 -13.61 -20.14 0.36
C MET A 376 -14.71 -21.09 0.73
N GLN A 377 -15.60 -21.37 -0.22
CA GLN A 377 -16.55 -22.47 -0.18
C GLN A 377 -16.01 -23.62 -1.04
N GLN A 378 -15.68 -24.74 -0.42
CA GLN A 378 -15.14 -25.91 -1.13
C GLN A 378 -16.21 -26.49 -2.08
N LYS A 379 -15.84 -26.70 -3.34
CA LYS A 379 -16.76 -27.25 -4.38
C LYS A 379 -16.42 -28.69 -4.79
N TYR A 380 -15.16 -29.13 -4.61
CA TYR A 380 -14.65 -30.44 -4.99
C TYR A 380 -13.43 -30.82 -4.15
N ALA A 381 -13.08 -32.10 -4.14
CA ALA A 381 -11.86 -32.55 -3.46
C ALA A 381 -10.59 -31.94 -4.09
N GLY A 382 -9.66 -31.47 -3.26
CA GLY A 382 -8.44 -30.79 -3.70
C GLY A 382 -8.61 -29.30 -4.03
N HIS A 383 -9.81 -28.73 -3.86
CA HIS A 383 -10.08 -27.33 -4.18
C HIS A 383 -9.28 -26.36 -3.27
N SER A 384 -9.15 -26.64 -1.97
CA SER A 384 -8.34 -25.86 -1.04
C SER A 384 -6.87 -25.82 -1.46
N ALA A 385 -6.30 -26.96 -1.90
CA ALA A 385 -4.92 -27.03 -2.39
C ALA A 385 -4.73 -26.18 -3.68
N GLN A 386 -5.71 -26.20 -4.58
CA GLN A 386 -5.70 -25.34 -5.78
C GLN A 386 -5.69 -23.85 -5.41
N VAL A 387 -6.57 -23.42 -4.49
CA VAL A 387 -6.63 -22.03 -4.02
C VAL A 387 -5.31 -21.61 -3.36
N LEU A 388 -4.71 -22.47 -2.52
CA LEU A 388 -3.40 -22.24 -1.90
C LEU A 388 -2.30 -21.98 -2.95
N ALA A 389 -2.17 -22.89 -3.91
CA ALA A 389 -1.13 -22.81 -4.94
C ALA A 389 -1.28 -21.56 -5.83
N LEU A 390 -2.50 -21.27 -6.28
CA LEU A 390 -2.79 -20.12 -7.14
C LEU A 390 -2.65 -18.80 -6.38
N THR A 391 -3.14 -18.71 -5.14
CA THR A 391 -2.92 -17.52 -4.29
C THR A 391 -1.44 -17.26 -4.08
N ALA A 392 -0.63 -18.31 -3.83
CA ALA A 392 0.79 -18.15 -3.59
C ALA A 392 1.56 -17.56 -4.78
N GLN A 393 1.04 -17.69 -6.01
CA GLN A 393 1.73 -17.30 -7.25
C GLN A 393 0.97 -16.31 -8.12
N CYS A 394 -0.25 -15.89 -7.73
CA CYS A 394 -0.93 -14.82 -8.45
C CYS A 394 -0.12 -13.50 -8.41
N PRO A 395 -0.21 -12.63 -9.42
CA PRO A 395 0.60 -11.41 -9.52
C PRO A 395 0.60 -10.54 -8.26
N ALA A 396 -0.56 -10.37 -7.61
CA ALA A 396 -0.69 -9.56 -6.40
C ALA A 396 -0.04 -10.21 -5.15
N ALA A 397 0.16 -11.53 -5.11
CA ALA A 397 0.70 -12.25 -3.96
C ALA A 397 2.06 -12.93 -4.18
N ALA A 398 2.56 -12.97 -5.42
CA ALA A 398 3.81 -13.68 -5.73
C ALA A 398 5.03 -13.12 -5.01
N TYR A 399 5.13 -11.78 -4.89
CA TYR A 399 6.27 -11.12 -4.27
C TYR A 399 6.19 -11.16 -2.74
N TYR A 400 7.22 -11.67 -2.07
CA TYR A 400 7.46 -11.66 -0.61
C TYR A 400 6.44 -12.39 0.27
N THR A 401 5.25 -12.79 -0.16
CA THR A 401 4.33 -13.54 0.71
C THR A 401 5.02 -14.78 1.27
N LYS A 402 4.94 -14.98 2.59
CA LYS A 402 5.51 -16.16 3.29
C LYS A 402 4.46 -17.16 3.73
N TRP A 403 3.29 -16.67 4.12
CA TRP A 403 2.22 -17.46 4.70
C TRP A 403 0.96 -17.31 3.85
N VAL A 404 0.49 -18.39 3.27
CA VAL A 404 -0.79 -18.47 2.57
C VAL A 404 -1.65 -19.47 3.31
N ILE A 405 -2.80 -19.02 3.80
CA ILE A 405 -3.73 -19.81 4.59
C ILE A 405 -5.07 -19.81 3.89
N VAL A 406 -5.69 -20.99 3.76
CA VAL A 406 -7.06 -21.12 3.25
C VAL A 406 -7.97 -21.60 4.37
N VAL A 407 -9.13 -20.97 4.53
CA VAL A 407 -10.16 -21.26 5.53
C VAL A 407 -11.53 -21.43 4.86
N ASP A 408 -12.46 -22.11 5.53
CA ASP A 408 -13.86 -22.20 5.04
C ASP A 408 -14.61 -20.87 5.19
N GLU A 409 -15.79 -20.78 4.56
CA GLU A 409 -16.68 -19.61 4.53
C GLU A 409 -17.21 -19.16 5.90
N ASP A 410 -17.11 -19.97 6.93
CA ASP A 410 -17.52 -19.66 8.31
C ASP A 410 -16.41 -19.01 9.15
N VAL A 411 -15.26 -18.71 8.56
CA VAL A 411 -14.12 -18.04 9.20
C VAL A 411 -13.90 -16.67 8.53
N ASP A 412 -13.87 -15.62 9.33
CA ASP A 412 -13.54 -14.27 8.84
C ASP A 412 -12.02 -14.11 8.66
N PRO A 413 -11.50 -14.01 7.41
CA PRO A 413 -10.07 -13.88 7.18
C PRO A 413 -9.49 -12.55 7.70
N THR A 414 -10.33 -11.55 8.02
CA THR A 414 -9.88 -10.26 8.58
C THR A 414 -9.71 -10.32 10.11
N ASN A 415 -10.30 -11.31 10.75
CA ASN A 415 -10.16 -11.56 12.19
C ASN A 415 -9.08 -12.60 12.45
N PHE A 416 -7.89 -12.17 12.87
CA PHE A 416 -6.80 -13.10 13.11
C PHE A 416 -7.09 -14.14 14.20
N ASN A 417 -7.94 -13.84 15.19
CA ASN A 417 -8.34 -14.81 16.22
C ASN A 417 -9.16 -15.95 15.62
N ASP A 418 -10.08 -15.65 14.67
CA ASP A 418 -10.85 -16.67 13.95
C ASP A 418 -9.94 -17.55 13.08
N VAL A 419 -8.96 -16.92 12.41
CA VAL A 419 -7.96 -17.66 11.61
C VAL A 419 -7.12 -18.57 12.49
N LEU A 420 -6.66 -18.08 13.64
CA LEU A 420 -5.88 -18.86 14.59
C LEU A 420 -6.69 -20.01 15.18
N TRP A 421 -7.99 -19.78 15.45
CA TRP A 421 -8.91 -20.84 15.87
C TRP A 421 -9.04 -21.93 14.79
N ALA A 422 -9.24 -21.53 13.53
CA ALA A 422 -9.33 -22.49 12.42
C ALA A 422 -8.03 -23.30 12.26
N LEU A 423 -6.88 -22.66 12.31
CA LEU A 423 -5.56 -23.31 12.29
C LEU A 423 -5.42 -24.36 13.42
N SER A 424 -5.93 -24.04 14.61
CA SER A 424 -5.79 -24.88 15.79
C SER A 424 -6.79 -26.04 15.86
N THR A 425 -7.88 -25.98 15.08
CA THR A 425 -8.99 -26.92 15.18
C THR A 425 -9.28 -27.72 13.91
N ARG A 426 -8.75 -27.28 12.75
CA ARG A 426 -9.02 -27.89 11.44
C ARG A 426 -7.76 -28.33 10.69
N CYS A 427 -6.62 -27.69 10.95
CA CYS A 427 -5.36 -28.04 10.30
C CYS A 427 -4.66 -29.19 11.02
N HIS A 428 -4.32 -30.25 10.31
CA HIS A 428 -3.45 -31.32 10.77
C HIS A 428 -2.04 -31.06 10.23
N PRO A 429 -1.07 -30.60 11.05
CA PRO A 429 0.19 -30.01 10.53
C PRO A 429 1.01 -30.93 9.63
N SER A 430 0.92 -32.26 9.81
CA SER A 430 1.67 -33.21 8.96
C SER A 430 1.05 -33.46 7.59
N GLU A 431 -0.22 -33.08 7.38
CA GLU A 431 -0.99 -33.36 6.17
C GLU A 431 -1.41 -32.07 5.43
N ASP A 432 -1.62 -30.99 6.18
CA ASP A 432 -2.23 -29.74 5.70
C ASP A 432 -1.22 -28.60 5.51
N ILE A 433 0.09 -28.88 5.63
CA ILE A 433 1.14 -27.87 5.46
C ILE A 433 2.12 -28.30 4.37
N ASP A 434 2.22 -27.46 3.34
CA ASP A 434 3.20 -27.58 2.26
C ASP A 434 4.19 -26.41 2.25
N VAL A 435 5.39 -26.62 1.70
CA VAL A 435 6.41 -25.59 1.51
C VAL A 435 6.78 -25.46 0.04
N LEU A 436 6.42 -24.30 -0.52
CA LEU A 436 6.83 -23.90 -1.86
C LEU A 436 8.20 -23.21 -1.79
N ARG A 437 9.22 -23.82 -2.41
CA ARG A 437 10.61 -23.34 -2.38
C ARG A 437 10.94 -22.50 -3.61
N ASN A 438 12.05 -21.74 -3.51
CA ASN A 438 12.61 -20.95 -4.60
C ASN A 438 11.63 -19.92 -5.18
N THR A 439 10.90 -19.22 -4.30
CA THR A 439 9.90 -18.22 -4.69
C THR A 439 10.50 -16.82 -4.75
N TRP A 440 9.85 -15.94 -5.51
CA TRP A 440 10.22 -14.54 -5.59
C TRP A 440 10.10 -13.85 -4.23
N SER A 441 11.15 -13.14 -3.84
CA SER A 441 11.23 -12.43 -2.57
C SER A 441 12.03 -11.15 -2.72
N THR A 442 12.07 -10.36 -1.66
CA THR A 442 12.81 -9.08 -1.60
C THR A 442 14.18 -9.24 -0.95
N GLY A 443 15.15 -8.42 -1.34
CA GLY A 443 16.42 -8.26 -0.62
C GLY A 443 16.25 -7.67 0.79
N LEU A 444 15.06 -7.13 1.11
CA LEU A 444 14.72 -6.56 2.42
C LEU A 444 14.17 -7.60 3.41
N ASP A 445 14.10 -8.87 3.01
CA ASP A 445 13.66 -9.97 3.88
C ASP A 445 14.80 -10.41 4.82
N PRO A 446 14.74 -10.09 6.13
CA PRO A 446 15.82 -10.41 7.06
C PRO A 446 16.01 -11.93 7.25
N SER A 447 15.00 -12.75 6.99
CA SER A 447 15.13 -14.22 7.10
C SER A 447 16.00 -14.82 5.99
N ARG A 448 16.33 -14.06 4.98
CA ARG A 448 17.24 -14.45 3.88
C ARG A 448 18.70 -14.09 4.15
N PHE A 449 18.98 -13.49 5.27
CA PHE A 449 20.36 -13.08 5.61
C PHE A 449 21.30 -14.29 5.74
N PRO A 450 22.53 -14.25 5.16
CA PRO A 450 22.97 -13.26 4.16
C PRO A 450 22.29 -13.50 2.79
N VAL A 451 21.86 -12.40 2.14
CA VAL A 451 21.01 -12.44 0.92
C VAL A 451 21.72 -13.12 -0.26
N GLU A 452 23.04 -12.97 -0.35
CA GLU A 452 23.87 -13.54 -1.41
C GLU A 452 23.85 -15.09 -1.37
N MET A 453 23.72 -15.67 -0.17
CA MET A 453 23.63 -17.11 0.02
C MET A 453 22.20 -17.65 -0.10
N ARG A 454 21.20 -16.76 -0.03
CA ARG A 454 19.76 -17.11 -0.09
C ARG A 454 19.02 -16.24 -1.08
N PRO A 455 19.29 -16.36 -2.40
CA PRO A 455 18.70 -15.47 -3.42
C PRO A 455 17.18 -15.61 -3.57
N TYR A 456 16.61 -16.75 -3.10
CA TYR A 456 15.18 -17.05 -3.20
C TYR A 456 14.52 -17.06 -1.83
N GLY A 457 13.21 -16.77 -1.82
CA GLY A 457 12.34 -17.01 -0.68
C GLY A 457 11.71 -18.41 -0.69
N SER A 458 10.84 -18.63 0.29
CA SER A 458 9.94 -19.77 0.33
C SER A 458 8.60 -19.36 0.93
N LYS A 459 7.54 -20.13 0.65
CA LYS A 459 6.20 -19.90 1.17
C LYS A 459 5.67 -21.13 1.84
N VAL A 460 4.98 -20.95 2.95
CA VAL A 460 4.20 -22.00 3.60
C VAL A 460 2.75 -21.88 3.12
N LEU A 461 2.19 -22.99 2.68
CA LEU A 461 0.81 -23.16 2.26
C LEU A 461 0.09 -23.96 3.33
N ILE A 462 -0.95 -23.41 3.94
CA ILE A 462 -1.66 -24.02 5.07
C ILE A 462 -3.14 -24.19 4.73
N ASN A 463 -3.60 -25.43 4.74
CA ASN A 463 -5.01 -25.75 4.64
C ASN A 463 -5.63 -25.81 6.04
N ALA A 464 -6.44 -24.80 6.37
CA ALA A 464 -7.21 -24.74 7.62
C ALA A 464 -8.72 -24.84 7.34
N CYS A 465 -9.10 -25.53 6.27
CA CYS A 465 -10.47 -25.92 5.96
C CYS A 465 -10.84 -27.24 6.61
N LYS A 466 -12.12 -27.47 6.77
CA LYS A 466 -12.65 -28.80 7.09
C LYS A 466 -12.29 -29.80 5.98
N PRO A 467 -11.92 -31.07 6.29
CA PRO A 467 -11.65 -32.05 5.25
C PRO A 467 -12.85 -32.21 4.30
N HIS A 468 -12.61 -32.09 3.00
CA HIS A 468 -13.70 -32.06 2.00
C HIS A 468 -14.63 -33.28 2.09
N GLN A 469 -14.06 -34.50 2.29
CA GLN A 469 -14.83 -35.71 2.43
C GLN A 469 -15.69 -35.77 3.69
N HIS A 470 -15.44 -34.90 4.66
CA HIS A 470 -16.13 -34.86 5.95
C HIS A 470 -16.96 -33.58 6.16
N LEU A 471 -17.17 -32.75 5.15
CA LEU A 471 -17.93 -31.50 5.29
C LEU A 471 -19.30 -31.68 5.94
N LYS A 472 -19.98 -32.80 5.67
CA LYS A 472 -21.32 -33.11 6.24
C LYS A 472 -21.27 -33.76 7.62
N SER A 473 -20.16 -34.36 8.00
CA SER A 473 -19.96 -35.13 9.25
C SER A 473 -19.00 -34.45 10.22
N PHE A 474 -18.37 -33.36 9.80
CA PHE A 474 -17.46 -32.59 10.66
C PHE A 474 -18.21 -32.09 11.92
N PRO A 475 -17.58 -32.06 13.09
CA PRO A 475 -18.22 -31.57 14.31
C PRO A 475 -18.83 -30.19 14.13
N GLN A 476 -20.04 -30.00 14.61
CA GLN A 476 -20.73 -28.73 14.52
C GLN A 476 -20.10 -27.70 15.47
N SER A 477 -19.94 -26.48 14.99
CA SER A 477 -19.49 -25.36 15.82
C SER A 477 -20.58 -24.99 16.84
N THR A 478 -20.16 -24.54 18.03
CA THR A 478 -21.06 -24.06 19.08
C THR A 478 -21.51 -22.64 18.73
N LEU A 479 -22.63 -22.53 18.04
CA LEU A 479 -23.17 -21.24 17.55
C LEU A 479 -24.48 -20.92 18.26
N LEU A 480 -24.72 -19.62 18.47
CA LEU A 480 -26.01 -19.13 18.96
C LEU A 480 -27.06 -19.16 17.86
N ARG A 481 -28.31 -19.33 18.24
CA ARG A 481 -29.45 -19.02 17.35
C ARG A 481 -29.55 -17.50 17.18
N ARG A 482 -29.84 -17.05 15.98
CA ARG A 482 -30.01 -15.60 15.70
C ARG A 482 -31.08 -14.97 16.62
N SER A 483 -32.22 -15.61 16.80
CA SER A 483 -33.28 -15.13 17.68
C SER A 483 -32.83 -14.92 19.13
N VAL A 484 -31.99 -15.82 19.66
CA VAL A 484 -31.43 -15.70 21.01
C VAL A 484 -30.42 -14.56 21.09
N HIS A 485 -29.54 -14.48 20.09
CA HIS A 485 -28.54 -13.39 20.01
C HIS A 485 -29.24 -12.01 19.98
N ASP A 486 -30.26 -11.84 19.12
CA ASP A 486 -30.94 -10.56 18.95
C ASP A 486 -31.72 -10.19 20.23
N HIS A 487 -32.38 -11.14 20.85
CA HIS A 487 -33.04 -10.95 22.16
C HIS A 487 -32.07 -10.51 23.27
N VAL A 488 -30.89 -11.13 23.34
CA VAL A 488 -29.87 -10.75 24.34
C VAL A 488 -29.31 -9.34 24.05
N ARG A 489 -29.12 -8.99 22.77
CA ARG A 489 -28.68 -7.66 22.40
C ARG A 489 -29.66 -6.55 22.73
N GLU A 490 -30.96 -6.78 22.57
CA GLU A 490 -32.01 -5.84 22.95
C GLU A 490 -32.00 -5.58 24.46
N ARG A 491 -31.64 -6.58 25.25
CA ARG A 491 -31.57 -6.50 26.71
C ARG A 491 -30.20 -6.16 27.27
N TRP A 492 -29.20 -5.82 26.41
CA TRP A 492 -27.79 -5.66 26.79
C TRP A 492 -27.60 -4.72 27.97
N THR A 493 -28.25 -3.56 27.96
CA THR A 493 -28.19 -2.58 29.06
C THR A 493 -28.94 -3.06 30.30
N GLU A 494 -30.10 -3.72 30.13
CA GLU A 494 -30.85 -4.34 31.23
C GLU A 494 -30.03 -5.40 31.98
N LEU A 495 -29.19 -6.13 31.23
CA LEU A 495 -28.27 -7.12 31.79
C LEU A 495 -27.05 -6.54 32.50
N GLY A 496 -26.94 -5.20 32.59
CA GLY A 496 -25.90 -4.48 33.32
C GLY A 496 -24.64 -4.18 32.52
N PHE A 497 -24.64 -4.40 31.21
CA PHE A 497 -23.47 -4.09 30.36
C PHE A 497 -23.51 -2.65 29.85
N THR A 498 -22.35 -2.03 29.69
CA THR A 498 -22.20 -0.68 29.13
C THR A 498 -21.68 -0.76 27.67
N GLY A 499 -22.04 0.23 26.86
CA GLY A 499 -21.68 0.28 25.44
C GLY A 499 -22.54 -0.62 24.55
N PRO A 500 -22.26 -0.68 23.24
CA PRO A 500 -23.01 -1.49 22.28
C PRO A 500 -22.71 -2.98 22.46
N ALA A 501 -23.75 -3.81 22.36
CA ALA A 501 -23.58 -5.26 22.36
C ALA A 501 -22.78 -5.74 21.13
N PRO A 502 -21.84 -6.70 21.29
CA PRO A 502 -21.11 -7.28 20.17
C PRO A 502 -22.07 -7.85 19.11
N LYS A 503 -21.69 -7.69 17.84
CA LYS A 503 -22.41 -8.31 16.71
C LYS A 503 -21.74 -9.61 16.32
N MET A 504 -22.52 -10.67 16.15
CA MET A 504 -22.09 -11.90 15.53
C MET A 504 -22.60 -11.98 14.09
N THR A 505 -21.83 -12.57 13.21
CA THR A 505 -22.17 -12.72 11.79
C THR A 505 -22.59 -14.15 11.44
N VAL A 506 -22.12 -15.15 12.19
CA VAL A 506 -22.37 -16.57 11.98
C VAL A 506 -23.31 -17.12 13.08
N PHE A 507 -24.34 -17.82 12.67
CA PHE A 507 -25.36 -18.36 13.56
C PHE A 507 -25.64 -19.84 13.30
N HIS A 508 -26.14 -20.52 14.32
CA HIS A 508 -26.66 -21.88 14.18
C HIS A 508 -27.79 -21.88 13.13
N PRO A 509 -27.75 -22.79 12.14
CA PRO A 509 -28.82 -22.91 11.16
C PRO A 509 -30.13 -23.22 11.89
N GLU A 510 -31.14 -22.39 11.68
CA GLU A 510 -32.47 -22.64 12.18
C GLU A 510 -33.05 -23.85 11.42
N LYS A 511 -33.58 -24.84 12.15
CA LYS A 511 -34.33 -25.93 11.51
C LYS A 511 -35.59 -25.30 10.91
N SER A 512 -35.74 -25.40 9.61
CA SER A 512 -36.96 -25.08 8.86
C SER A 512 -38.11 -25.93 9.34
#